data_8f822ca16d79450013eeee726448a86b
#
_entry.id   8f822ca16d79450013eeee726448a86b
#
_cell.length_a   1.000
_cell.length_b   1.000
_cell.length_c   1.000
_cell.angle_alpha   90.00
_cell.angle_beta   90.00
_cell.angle_gamma   90.00
#
_symmetry.space_group_name_H-M   'P 1'
#
loop_
_entity.id
_entity.type
_entity.pdbx_description
1 polymer ?
#
loop_
_entity_poly.entity_id
_entity_poly.type
_entity_poly.pdbx_seq_one_letter_code
_entity_poly.pdbx_strand_id
1 'polypeptide(L)'
;NDFTLVIAATNDRYLNRCLSECARKNGSYAYCVDDPDNSDFSHPAIVNLNNMVNIAISTGGRSPLMARNLREKLEPILKETISHVDFLRIQLQEKLRSEAQIQLPDSDLRRRFLINIAENYLILNLLENDRFDEAEKVAMELLRGFVSIS
;
A
#
# COMPACT_ATOMS: atom_id res chain seq x y z
N ASN A 1 -5.38 -29.52 8.88
CA ASN A 1 -6.24 -28.35 8.62
C ASN A 1 -5.51 -27.39 7.72
N ASP A 2 -6.10 -27.14 6.54
CA ASP A 2 -5.42 -26.43 5.44
C ASP A 2 -5.88 -24.97 5.32
N PHE A 3 -6.49 -24.41 6.38
CA PHE A 3 -6.95 -23.02 6.38
C PHE A 3 -5.92 -22.11 7.03
N THR A 4 -5.50 -21.07 6.32
CA THR A 4 -4.64 -20.00 6.86
C THR A 4 -5.45 -18.99 7.65
N LEU A 5 -6.72 -18.76 7.26
CA LEU A 5 -7.61 -17.76 7.82
C LEU A 5 -9.01 -18.35 8.03
N VAL A 6 -9.61 -18.07 9.19
CA VAL A 6 -10.99 -18.42 9.53
C VAL A 6 -11.74 -17.13 9.89
N ILE A 7 -12.90 -16.92 9.27
CA ILE A 7 -13.81 -15.82 9.58
C ILE A 7 -15.06 -16.39 10.27
N ALA A 8 -15.22 -16.09 11.56
CA ALA A 8 -16.37 -16.48 12.34
C ALA A 8 -17.44 -15.37 12.28
N ALA A 9 -18.47 -15.60 11.47
CA ALA A 9 -19.50 -14.63 11.11
C ALA A 9 -20.92 -15.22 11.18
N THR A 10 -21.20 -16.02 12.20
CA THR A 10 -22.54 -16.58 12.45
C THR A 10 -23.35 -15.60 13.32
N ASN A 11 -24.64 -15.88 13.50
CA ASN A 11 -25.50 -15.15 14.45
C ASN A 11 -25.37 -15.65 15.90
N ASP A 12 -24.56 -16.69 16.13
CA ASP A 12 -24.29 -17.24 17.45
C ASP A 12 -22.91 -16.79 17.93
N ARG A 13 -22.90 -15.86 18.90
CA ARG A 13 -21.67 -15.29 19.46
C ARG A 13 -20.78 -16.36 20.13
N TYR A 14 -21.39 -17.34 20.77
CA TYR A 14 -20.65 -18.43 21.43
C TYR A 14 -19.94 -19.29 20.36
N LEU A 15 -20.67 -19.65 19.30
CA LEU A 15 -20.11 -20.40 18.18
C LEU A 15 -18.97 -19.63 17.49
N ASN A 16 -19.14 -18.30 17.26
CA ASN A 16 -18.10 -17.47 16.67
C ASN A 16 -16.81 -17.50 17.51
N ARG A 17 -16.94 -17.40 18.83
CA ARG A 17 -15.83 -17.49 19.76
C ARG A 17 -15.15 -18.86 19.70
N CYS A 18 -15.93 -19.96 19.77
CA CYS A 18 -15.39 -21.31 19.66
C CYS A 18 -14.63 -21.57 18.36
N LEU A 19 -15.17 -21.07 17.21
CA LEU A 19 -14.53 -21.17 15.91
C LEU A 19 -13.19 -20.41 15.87
N SER A 20 -13.15 -19.21 16.44
CA SER A 20 -11.93 -18.39 16.50
C SER A 20 -10.86 -19.04 17.38
N GLU A 21 -11.22 -19.55 18.54
CA GLU A 21 -10.31 -20.29 19.43
C GLU A 21 -9.79 -21.59 18.77
N CYS A 22 -10.67 -22.31 18.09
CA CYS A 22 -10.30 -23.53 17.36
C CYS A 22 -9.33 -23.23 16.21
N ALA A 23 -9.58 -22.14 15.46
CA ALA A 23 -8.70 -21.70 14.39
C ALA A 23 -7.28 -21.44 14.90
N ARG A 24 -7.14 -20.66 15.98
CA ARG A 24 -5.83 -20.35 16.59
C ARG A 24 -5.10 -21.60 17.10
N LYS A 25 -5.82 -22.54 17.75
CA LYS A 25 -5.23 -23.81 18.21
C LYS A 25 -4.67 -24.64 17.05
N ASN A 26 -5.19 -24.44 15.84
CA ASN A 26 -4.73 -25.13 14.63
C ASN A 26 -3.76 -24.28 13.79
N GLY A 27 -3.23 -23.19 14.32
CA GLY A 27 -2.25 -22.34 13.65
C GLY A 27 -2.82 -21.41 12.56
N SER A 28 -4.15 -21.24 12.53
CA SER A 28 -4.83 -20.31 11.59
C SER A 28 -5.07 -18.97 12.25
N TYR A 29 -5.04 -17.88 11.46
CA TYR A 29 -5.56 -16.59 11.89
C TYR A 29 -7.09 -16.62 12.03
N ALA A 30 -7.61 -15.91 13.02
CA ALA A 30 -9.05 -15.83 13.27
C ALA A 30 -9.54 -14.39 13.22
N TYR A 31 -10.70 -14.19 12.60
CA TYR A 31 -11.48 -12.96 12.66
C TYR A 31 -12.88 -13.28 13.18
N CYS A 32 -13.23 -12.73 14.34
CA CYS A 32 -14.54 -12.84 14.96
C CYS A 32 -15.30 -11.54 14.75
N VAL A 33 -16.35 -11.55 13.93
CA VAL A 33 -17.04 -10.32 13.47
C VAL A 33 -17.70 -9.51 14.58
N ASP A 34 -18.08 -10.17 15.68
CA ASP A 34 -18.79 -9.59 16.82
C ASP A 34 -17.93 -9.52 18.10
N ASP A 35 -16.64 -9.89 18.02
CA ASP A 35 -15.73 -9.89 19.17
C ASP A 35 -14.31 -9.45 18.72
N PRO A 36 -13.98 -8.15 18.79
CA PRO A 36 -12.65 -7.64 18.43
C PRO A 36 -11.52 -8.24 19.27
N ASP A 37 -11.77 -8.54 20.56
CA ASP A 37 -10.77 -9.12 21.47
C ASP A 37 -10.43 -10.58 21.10
N ASN A 38 -11.34 -11.24 20.40
CA ASN A 38 -11.16 -12.56 19.81
C ASN A 38 -10.81 -12.55 18.31
N SER A 39 -10.27 -11.45 17.82
CA SER A 39 -9.81 -11.29 16.44
C SER A 39 -8.31 -11.01 16.40
N ASP A 40 -7.59 -11.64 15.47
CA ASP A 40 -6.15 -11.41 15.26
C ASP A 40 -5.90 -10.16 14.40
N PHE A 41 -6.93 -9.64 13.77
CA PHE A 41 -6.88 -8.41 12.97
C PHE A 41 -8.24 -7.70 12.96
N SER A 42 -8.26 -6.48 12.46
CA SER A 42 -9.48 -5.69 12.28
C SER A 42 -9.56 -5.14 10.86
N HIS A 43 -10.79 -4.91 10.38
CA HIS A 43 -11.01 -4.25 9.08
C HIS A 43 -10.92 -2.73 9.26
N PRO A 44 -9.93 -2.07 8.65
CA PRO A 44 -9.85 -0.62 8.67
C PRO A 44 -10.87 0.01 7.72
N ALA A 45 -11.23 1.26 7.96
CA ALA A 45 -11.87 2.10 6.96
C ALA A 45 -10.82 2.56 5.93
N ILE A 46 -11.08 2.37 4.64
CA ILE A 46 -10.11 2.66 3.58
C ILE A 46 -10.50 3.93 2.82
N VAL A 47 -9.54 4.84 2.63
CA VAL A 47 -9.57 5.85 1.57
C VAL A 47 -8.76 5.31 0.40
N ASN A 48 -9.39 5.16 -0.75
CA ASN A 48 -8.74 4.80 -1.99
C ASN A 48 -8.64 6.03 -2.89
N LEU A 49 -7.43 6.38 -3.32
CA LEU A 49 -7.17 7.48 -4.23
C LEU A 49 -6.63 6.92 -5.56
N ASN A 50 -7.43 7.05 -6.61
CA ASN A 50 -7.12 6.65 -7.99
C ASN A 50 -6.60 5.20 -8.15
N ASN A 51 -6.99 4.29 -7.27
CA ASN A 51 -6.48 2.91 -7.19
C ASN A 51 -4.95 2.77 -7.02
N MET A 52 -4.26 3.86 -6.70
CA MET A 52 -2.81 3.88 -6.50
C MET A 52 -2.41 4.04 -5.05
N VAL A 53 -3.17 4.84 -4.29
CA VAL A 53 -2.88 5.09 -2.87
C VAL A 53 -4.04 4.60 -2.01
N ASN A 54 -3.76 3.74 -1.05
CA ASN A 54 -4.71 3.28 -0.05
C ASN A 54 -4.26 3.73 1.33
N ILE A 55 -5.16 4.41 2.05
CA ILE A 55 -4.93 4.87 3.41
C ILE A 55 -5.92 4.17 4.33
N ALA A 56 -5.40 3.38 5.25
CA ALA A 56 -6.18 2.59 6.19
C ALA A 56 -6.30 3.31 7.55
N ILE A 57 -7.53 3.46 8.03
CA ILE A 57 -7.83 4.11 9.30
C ILE A 57 -8.46 3.07 10.23
N SER A 58 -7.76 2.75 11.30
CA SER A 58 -8.21 1.78 12.30
C SER A 58 -8.26 2.39 13.69
N THR A 59 -9.27 2.01 14.46
CA THR A 59 -9.36 2.31 15.90
C THR A 59 -8.97 1.09 16.75
N GLY A 60 -8.29 0.10 16.17
CA GLY A 60 -7.94 -1.15 16.84
C GLY A 60 -9.18 -1.96 17.25
N GLY A 61 -10.23 -1.96 16.42
CA GLY A 61 -11.49 -2.64 16.73
C GLY A 61 -12.42 -1.89 17.72
N ARG A 62 -11.95 -0.81 18.37
CA ARG A 62 -12.70 -0.11 19.42
C ARG A 62 -13.99 0.56 18.92
N SER A 63 -13.98 1.12 17.71
CA SER A 63 -15.15 1.81 17.15
C SER A 63 -15.09 1.85 15.62
N PRO A 64 -15.74 0.90 14.94
CA PRO A 64 -15.86 0.92 13.48
C PRO A 64 -16.55 2.18 12.95
N LEU A 65 -17.55 2.70 13.70
CA LEU A 65 -18.22 3.94 13.35
C LEU A 65 -17.26 5.14 13.36
N MET A 66 -16.40 5.23 14.39
CA MET A 66 -15.42 6.32 14.46
C MET A 66 -14.35 6.20 13.39
N ALA A 67 -13.90 4.98 13.04
CA ALA A 67 -12.98 4.77 11.93
C ALA A 67 -13.59 5.27 10.60
N ARG A 68 -14.87 4.99 10.36
CA ARG A 68 -15.62 5.50 9.21
C ARG A 68 -15.74 7.03 9.23
N ASN A 69 -16.14 7.63 10.36
CA ASN A 69 -16.27 9.07 10.47
C ASN A 69 -14.93 9.80 10.25
N LEU A 70 -13.82 9.23 10.74
CA LEU A 70 -12.48 9.76 10.50
C LEU A 70 -12.11 9.65 9.03
N ARG A 71 -12.43 8.54 8.37
CA ARG A 71 -12.25 8.38 6.93
C ARG A 71 -12.96 9.49 6.16
N GLU A 72 -14.24 9.73 6.45
CA GLU A 72 -15.06 10.74 5.77
C GLU A 72 -14.51 12.18 5.99
N LYS A 73 -13.91 12.45 7.14
CA LYS A 73 -13.28 13.75 7.42
C LYS A 73 -11.91 13.90 6.72
N LEU A 74 -11.13 12.84 6.66
CA LEU A 74 -9.77 12.89 6.12
C LEU A 74 -9.74 12.79 4.59
N GLU A 75 -10.71 12.10 3.98
CA GLU A 75 -10.74 11.87 2.54
C GLU A 75 -10.64 13.17 1.71
N PRO A 76 -11.39 14.27 1.98
CA PRO A 76 -11.22 15.51 1.23
C PRO A 76 -9.84 16.14 1.43
N ILE A 77 -9.30 16.13 2.64
CA ILE A 77 -7.96 16.67 2.95
C ILE A 77 -6.88 15.89 2.18
N LEU A 78 -7.00 14.57 2.13
CA LEU A 78 -6.07 13.71 1.41
C LEU A 78 -6.13 13.95 -0.11
N LYS A 79 -7.34 14.19 -0.66
CA LYS A 79 -7.53 14.53 -2.08
C LYS A 79 -6.91 15.88 -2.46
N GLU A 80 -6.85 16.83 -1.52
CA GLU A 80 -6.18 18.12 -1.73
C GLU A 80 -4.66 18.01 -1.56
N THR A 81 -4.20 17.14 -0.65
CA THR A 81 -2.78 17.00 -0.31
C THR A 81 -2.02 16.15 -1.33
N ILE A 82 -2.64 15.03 -1.77
CA ILE A 82 -2.04 14.11 -2.74
C ILE A 82 -2.39 14.59 -4.14
N SER A 83 -1.44 15.22 -4.78
CA SER A 83 -1.58 15.89 -6.07
C SER A 83 -1.58 14.91 -7.26
N HIS A 84 -1.97 15.42 -8.44
CA HIS A 84 -1.79 14.69 -9.70
C HIS A 84 -0.32 14.29 -9.93
N VAL A 85 0.61 15.18 -9.61
CA VAL A 85 2.06 14.92 -9.75
C VAL A 85 2.51 13.73 -8.90
N ASP A 86 1.95 13.55 -7.69
CA ASP A 86 2.27 12.39 -6.86
C ASP A 86 1.84 11.07 -7.52
N PHE A 87 0.71 11.05 -8.21
CA PHE A 87 0.29 9.87 -8.98
C PHE A 87 1.22 9.60 -10.17
N LEU A 88 1.65 10.64 -10.89
CA LEU A 88 2.64 10.50 -11.96
C LEU A 88 3.98 9.95 -11.43
N ARG A 89 4.42 10.41 -10.25
CA ARG A 89 5.62 9.89 -9.58
C ARG A 89 5.49 8.41 -9.23
N ILE A 90 4.34 7.98 -8.71
CA ILE A 90 4.07 6.58 -8.40
C ILE A 90 4.13 5.73 -9.68
N GLN A 91 3.47 6.15 -10.76
CA GLN A 91 3.49 5.45 -12.05
C GLN A 91 4.89 5.31 -12.62
N LEU A 92 5.68 6.40 -12.58
CA LEU A 92 7.05 6.37 -13.04
C LEU A 92 7.90 5.40 -12.21
N GLN A 93 7.77 5.43 -10.88
CA GLN A 93 8.50 4.52 -9.99
C GLN A 93 8.10 3.05 -10.22
N GLU A 94 6.84 2.75 -10.49
CA GLU A 94 6.36 1.40 -10.80
C GLU A 94 7.02 0.86 -12.08
N LYS A 95 7.00 1.64 -13.17
CA LYS A 95 7.65 1.28 -14.44
C LYS A 95 9.15 1.02 -14.26
N LEU A 96 9.83 1.99 -13.63
CA LEU A 96 11.28 1.91 -13.46
C LEU A 96 11.72 0.82 -12.51
N ARG A 97 10.90 0.47 -11.52
CA ARG A 97 11.18 -0.65 -10.62
C ARG A 97 11.26 -1.98 -11.38
N SER A 98 10.35 -2.20 -12.32
CA SER A 98 10.34 -3.40 -13.16
C SER A 98 11.58 -3.47 -14.04
N GLU A 99 11.94 -2.36 -14.69
CA GLU A 99 13.15 -2.27 -15.51
C GLU A 99 14.44 -2.45 -14.69
N ALA A 100 14.52 -1.80 -13.54
CA ALA A 100 15.66 -1.92 -12.65
C ALA A 100 15.84 -3.35 -12.10
N GLN A 101 14.76 -4.11 -11.88
CA GLN A 101 14.86 -5.51 -11.47
C GLN A 101 15.54 -6.38 -12.53
N ILE A 102 15.34 -6.06 -13.81
CA ILE A 102 15.95 -6.80 -14.94
C ILE A 102 17.41 -6.40 -15.12
N GLN A 103 17.72 -5.10 -15.00
CA GLN A 103 19.03 -4.55 -15.41
C GLN A 103 20.03 -4.41 -14.27
N LEU A 104 19.58 -4.32 -13.02
CA LEU A 104 20.42 -4.17 -11.83
C LEU A 104 20.22 -5.37 -10.89
N PRO A 105 21.11 -6.37 -10.89
CA PRO A 105 21.00 -7.56 -10.02
C PRO A 105 21.08 -7.22 -8.53
N ASP A 106 21.91 -6.22 -8.18
CA ASP A 106 22.13 -5.78 -6.81
C ASP A 106 20.94 -4.98 -6.25
N SER A 107 20.46 -5.38 -5.06
CA SER A 107 19.31 -4.73 -4.39
C SER A 107 19.62 -3.32 -3.92
N ASP A 108 20.84 -3.05 -3.47
CA ASP A 108 21.24 -1.73 -2.98
C ASP A 108 21.40 -0.74 -4.13
N LEU A 109 21.92 -1.20 -5.28
CA LEU A 109 21.97 -0.39 -6.49
C LEU A 109 20.57 -0.03 -6.99
N ARG A 110 19.62 -0.99 -6.99
CA ARG A 110 18.21 -0.71 -7.34
C ARG A 110 17.61 0.32 -6.42
N ARG A 111 17.81 0.19 -5.09
CA ARG A 111 17.31 1.15 -4.12
C ARG A 111 17.90 2.55 -4.35
N ARG A 112 19.19 2.66 -4.55
CA ARG A 112 19.88 3.94 -4.82
C ARG A 112 19.40 4.58 -6.11
N PHE A 113 19.21 3.80 -7.17
CA PHE A 113 18.62 4.26 -8.42
C PHE A 113 17.22 4.85 -8.20
N LEU A 114 16.30 4.11 -7.55
CA LEU A 114 14.93 4.56 -7.33
C LEU A 114 14.86 5.80 -6.44
N ILE A 115 15.74 5.94 -5.44
CA ILE A 115 15.86 7.17 -4.64
C ILE A 115 16.34 8.32 -5.53
N ASN A 116 17.37 8.10 -6.35
CA ASN A 116 17.88 9.13 -7.27
C ASN A 116 16.78 9.65 -8.20
N ILE A 117 15.96 8.75 -8.77
CA ILE A 117 14.81 9.15 -9.60
C ILE A 117 13.79 9.97 -8.82
N ALA A 118 13.48 9.56 -7.59
CA ALA A 118 12.48 10.25 -6.76
C ALA A 118 12.89 11.68 -6.39
N GLU A 119 14.20 11.94 -6.31
CA GLU A 119 14.78 13.23 -5.89
C GLU A 119 15.34 14.05 -7.07
N ASN A 120 15.32 13.51 -8.29
CA ASN A 120 15.89 14.17 -9.47
C ASN A 120 15.06 15.39 -9.88
N TYR A 121 15.65 16.57 -9.78
CA TYR A 121 14.99 17.85 -10.07
C TYR A 121 14.44 17.93 -11.50
N LEU A 122 15.19 17.45 -12.50
CA LEU A 122 14.74 17.48 -13.89
C LEU A 122 13.50 16.62 -14.10
N ILE A 123 13.50 15.40 -13.52
CA ILE A 123 12.35 14.49 -13.58
C ILE A 123 11.14 15.10 -12.88
N LEU A 124 11.33 15.67 -11.68
CA LEU A 124 10.25 16.33 -10.94
C LEU A 124 9.65 17.50 -11.74
N ASN A 125 10.48 18.34 -12.31
CA ASN A 125 10.03 19.47 -13.15
C ASN A 125 9.27 19.00 -14.39
N LEU A 126 9.70 17.91 -15.03
CA LEU A 126 8.98 17.34 -16.19
C LEU A 126 7.61 16.81 -15.78
N LEU A 127 7.49 16.12 -14.65
CA LEU A 127 6.21 15.64 -14.13
C LEU A 127 5.26 16.75 -13.71
N GLU A 128 5.78 17.84 -13.12
CA GLU A 128 5.01 19.04 -12.77
C GLU A 128 4.42 19.75 -14.01
N ASN A 129 5.03 19.55 -15.17
CA ASN A 129 4.57 20.10 -16.45
C ASN A 129 3.86 19.03 -17.34
N ASP A 130 3.36 17.95 -16.77
CA ASP A 130 2.66 16.84 -17.45
C ASP A 130 3.47 16.18 -18.60
N ARG A 131 4.81 16.27 -18.56
CA ARG A 131 5.72 15.69 -19.57
C ARG A 131 6.22 14.32 -19.15
N PHE A 132 5.28 13.40 -18.89
CA PHE A 132 5.59 12.07 -18.36
C PHE A 132 6.54 11.25 -19.25
N ASP A 133 6.32 11.24 -20.57
CA ASP A 133 7.15 10.46 -21.50
C ASP A 133 8.61 10.96 -21.52
N GLU A 134 8.82 12.25 -21.32
CA GLU A 134 10.17 12.81 -21.26
C GLU A 134 10.83 12.53 -19.91
N ALA A 135 10.08 12.57 -18.83
CA ALA A 135 10.55 12.13 -17.52
C ALA A 135 10.97 10.66 -17.53
N GLU A 136 10.20 9.79 -18.18
CA GLU A 136 10.52 8.39 -18.36
C GLU A 136 11.82 8.19 -19.17
N LYS A 137 12.00 8.92 -20.28
CA LYS A 137 13.23 8.86 -21.08
C LYS A 137 14.47 9.25 -20.27
N VAL A 138 14.41 10.36 -19.55
CA VAL A 138 15.50 10.82 -18.67
C VAL A 138 15.81 9.75 -17.60
N ALA A 139 14.80 9.17 -17.01
CA ALA A 139 14.97 8.14 -15.99
C ALA A 139 15.61 6.85 -16.57
N MET A 140 15.23 6.45 -17.78
CA MET A 140 15.84 5.31 -18.49
C MET A 140 17.30 5.56 -18.86
N GLU A 141 17.66 6.80 -19.20
CA GLU A 141 19.07 7.16 -19.44
C GLU A 141 19.89 7.07 -18.15
N LEU A 142 19.35 7.53 -17.03
CA LEU A 142 19.98 7.38 -15.73
C LEU A 142 20.16 5.89 -15.35
N LEU A 143 19.18 5.03 -15.65
CA LEU A 143 19.29 3.59 -15.40
C LEU A 143 20.47 2.98 -16.15
N ARG A 144 20.66 3.33 -17.43
CA ARG A 144 21.82 2.87 -18.24
C ARG A 144 23.15 3.32 -17.63
N GLY A 145 23.18 4.54 -17.05
CA GLY A 145 24.36 5.02 -16.31
C GLY A 145 24.68 4.17 -15.09
N PHE A 146 23.66 3.75 -14.33
CA PHE A 146 23.82 2.85 -13.18
C PHE A 146 24.32 1.46 -13.59
N VAL A 147 23.84 0.91 -14.71
CA VAL A 147 24.32 -0.38 -15.27
C VAL A 147 25.78 -0.32 -15.67
N SER A 148 26.27 0.81 -16.18
CA SER A 148 27.67 0.97 -16.63
C SER A 148 28.68 1.06 -15.47
N ILE A 149 28.21 1.26 -14.23
CA ILE A 149 29.04 1.39 -13.02
C ILE A 149 29.04 0.08 -12.20
N SER A 150 28.11 -0.82 -12.51
CA SER A 150 27.95 -2.12 -11.84
C SER A 150 28.75 -3.22 -12.51
#